data_6def0b6f0afbd0f3e374741da93169cf
#
_entry.id   6def0b6f0afbd0f3e374741da93169cf
#
_cell.length_a   1.000
_cell.length_b   1.000
_cell.length_c   1.000
_cell.angle_alpha   90.00
_cell.angle_beta   90.00
_cell.angle_gamma   90.00
#
_symmetry.space_group_name_H-M   'P 1'
#
loop_
_entity.id
_entity.type
_entity.pdbx_description
1 polymer ?
#
loop_
_entity_poly.entity_id
_entity_poly.type
_entity_poly.pdbx_seq_one_letter_code
_entity_poly.pdbx_strand_id
1 'polypeptide(L)'
;MNNIPQSTTLSNTTAGTSCFDANHIDVTTIEDLKQVGSDKWTRYPGCIGAFIAEMDYGLAPCVAEAIEEATERGALGYIPDPWKKEVARSCAAWQRRYGWDVDPTCIRPVPDVLEAFEVFLREIVRAGNSIVVPTPAYMPFLSVPRLYGVEVLEIPMLCAGAGESSGRNDEWLFDFDAIEQAFANGWRPKPPTRAAPPSCCATRTTRSARY
;
A
#
# COMPACT_ATOMS: atom_id res chain seq x y z
N MET A 1 33.75 26.96 5.23
CA MET A 1 32.92 27.43 4.12
C MET A 1 32.80 26.29 3.15
N ASN A 2 31.79 25.43 3.32
CA ASN A 2 31.62 24.23 2.53
C ASN A 2 30.65 24.52 1.40
N ASN A 3 31.15 24.47 0.18
CA ASN A 3 30.35 24.52 -1.03
C ASN A 3 29.46 23.27 -1.10
N ILE A 4 28.19 23.46 -0.84
CA ILE A 4 27.15 22.50 -1.22
C ILE A 4 26.98 22.62 -2.72
N PRO A 5 27.12 21.56 -3.52
CA PRO A 5 26.81 21.62 -4.94
C PRO A 5 25.34 21.99 -5.09
N GLN A 6 25.10 23.07 -5.83
CA GLN A 6 23.75 23.49 -6.21
C GLN A 6 23.11 22.40 -7.06
N SER A 7 21.84 22.16 -6.80
CA SER A 7 20.97 21.22 -7.47
C SER A 7 21.23 21.18 -8.97
N THR A 8 21.64 20.02 -9.44
CA THR A 8 21.56 19.68 -10.85
C THR A 8 20.08 19.71 -11.21
N THR A 9 19.70 20.75 -11.91
CA THR A 9 18.40 20.85 -12.58
C THR A 9 18.27 19.60 -13.45
N LEU A 10 17.35 18.71 -13.10
CA LEU A 10 16.91 17.66 -14.00
C LEU A 10 16.41 18.37 -15.26
N SER A 11 17.25 18.38 -16.28
CA SER A 11 16.90 18.85 -17.60
C SER A 11 15.65 18.10 -18.04
N ASN A 12 14.62 18.84 -18.40
CA ASN A 12 13.47 18.34 -19.13
C ASN A 12 13.98 17.61 -20.39
N THR A 13 14.23 16.33 -20.27
CA THR A 13 14.49 15.47 -21.41
C THR A 13 13.13 15.11 -21.98
N THR A 14 12.89 15.68 -23.13
CA THR A 14 11.84 15.35 -24.09
C THR A 14 11.48 13.87 -24.11
N ALA A 15 10.15 13.65 -24.10
CA ALA A 15 9.42 12.51 -24.65
C ALA A 15 10.11 11.14 -24.57
N GLY A 16 9.77 10.37 -23.53
CA GLY A 16 9.44 8.95 -23.67
C GLY A 16 10.46 8.04 -24.33
N THR A 17 11.61 7.85 -23.74
CA THR A 17 12.23 6.52 -23.84
C THR A 17 11.75 5.76 -22.59
N SER A 18 10.87 4.79 -22.80
CA SER A 18 10.47 3.84 -21.77
C SER A 18 11.75 3.22 -21.21
N CYS A 19 12.05 3.45 -19.91
CA CYS A 19 13.13 2.76 -19.21
C CYS A 19 12.85 1.25 -19.09
N PHE A 20 11.77 0.78 -19.66
CA PHE A 20 11.28 -0.58 -19.56
C PHE A 20 11.70 -1.33 -20.81
N ASP A 21 12.59 -2.29 -20.66
CA ASP A 21 12.87 -3.25 -21.74
C ASP A 21 11.76 -4.30 -21.73
N ALA A 22 10.80 -4.15 -22.66
CA ALA A 22 9.72 -5.11 -22.82
C ALA A 22 10.24 -6.54 -23.11
N ASN A 23 11.42 -6.67 -23.70
CA ASN A 23 12.01 -7.98 -24.01
C ASN A 23 12.37 -8.77 -22.74
N HIS A 24 12.63 -8.10 -21.62
CA HIS A 24 12.94 -8.80 -20.36
C HIS A 24 11.71 -9.49 -19.77
N ILE A 25 10.52 -8.96 -20.00
CA ILE A 25 9.25 -9.52 -19.49
C ILE A 25 8.96 -10.85 -20.19
N ASP A 26 9.17 -10.90 -21.49
CA ASP A 26 8.80 -12.06 -22.32
C ASP A 26 9.76 -13.25 -22.17
N VAL A 27 10.93 -13.04 -21.58
CA VAL A 27 11.96 -14.10 -21.43
C VAL A 27 12.08 -14.64 -20.00
N THR A 28 11.47 -13.97 -18.99
CA THR A 28 11.52 -14.43 -17.61
C THR A 28 10.68 -15.69 -17.43
N THR A 29 11.31 -16.78 -17.01
CA THR A 29 10.64 -18.06 -16.78
C THR A 29 10.14 -18.18 -15.33
N ILE A 30 9.23 -19.13 -15.10
CA ILE A 30 8.77 -19.46 -13.73
C ILE A 30 9.93 -19.97 -12.86
N GLU A 31 10.88 -20.66 -13.46
CA GLU A 31 12.09 -21.13 -12.77
C GLU A 31 12.97 -19.98 -12.32
N ASP A 32 13.11 -18.94 -13.13
CA ASP A 32 13.84 -17.72 -12.74
C ASP A 32 13.15 -17.02 -11.57
N LEU A 33 11.82 -16.89 -11.60
CA LEU A 33 11.03 -16.30 -10.53
C LEU A 33 11.15 -17.07 -9.22
N LYS A 34 11.21 -18.40 -9.27
CA LYS A 34 11.46 -19.24 -8.10
C LYS A 34 12.87 -19.06 -7.54
N GLN A 35 13.87 -18.85 -8.42
CA GLN A 35 15.25 -18.58 -8.00
C GLN A 35 15.42 -17.24 -7.27
N VAL A 36 14.62 -16.23 -7.62
CA VAL A 36 14.54 -14.96 -6.84
C VAL A 36 14.17 -15.24 -5.39
N GLY A 37 13.37 -16.30 -5.14
CA GLY A 37 13.07 -16.77 -3.79
C GLY A 37 12.00 -15.96 -3.07
N SER A 38 11.17 -15.21 -3.80
CA SER A 38 10.05 -14.48 -3.20
C SER A 38 9.01 -15.47 -2.62
N ASP A 39 8.31 -15.03 -1.59
CA ASP A 39 7.23 -15.80 -0.96
C ASP A 39 6.13 -16.19 -1.96
N LYS A 40 5.86 -15.33 -2.92
CA LYS A 40 4.90 -15.54 -4.00
C LYS A 40 5.14 -16.83 -4.79
N TRP A 41 6.40 -17.16 -5.08
CA TRP A 41 6.75 -18.29 -5.93
C TRP A 41 7.27 -19.52 -5.17
N THR A 42 7.56 -19.38 -3.87
CA THR A 42 8.16 -20.44 -3.05
C THR A 42 7.21 -21.05 -2.03
N ARG A 43 6.21 -20.31 -1.54
CA ARG A 43 5.31 -20.78 -0.46
C ARG A 43 4.48 -22.01 -0.84
N TYR A 44 4.00 -22.07 -2.08
CA TYR A 44 3.12 -23.14 -2.55
C TYR A 44 3.73 -23.82 -3.78
N PRO A 45 4.61 -24.82 -3.59
CA PRO A 45 5.24 -25.52 -4.70
C PRO A 45 4.21 -26.15 -5.64
N GLY A 46 4.41 -26.01 -6.93
CA GLY A 46 3.51 -26.55 -7.97
C GLY A 46 2.27 -25.70 -8.26
N CYS A 47 2.08 -24.59 -7.56
CA CYS A 47 1.00 -23.65 -7.82
C CYS A 47 1.50 -22.40 -8.57
N ILE A 48 0.59 -21.73 -9.27
CA ILE A 48 0.84 -20.41 -9.85
C ILE A 48 0.80 -19.38 -8.71
N GLY A 49 1.85 -18.58 -8.58
CA GLY A 49 1.98 -17.53 -7.57
C GLY A 49 1.11 -16.31 -7.88
N ALA A 50 -0.17 -16.34 -7.51
CA ALA A 50 -1.13 -15.26 -7.76
C ALA A 50 -1.75 -14.67 -6.47
N PHE A 51 -1.31 -15.08 -5.31
CA PHE A 51 -1.91 -14.69 -4.01
C PHE A 51 -1.24 -13.46 -3.36
N ILE A 52 -0.08 -13.03 -3.87
CA ILE A 52 0.62 -11.82 -3.45
C ILE A 52 0.75 -10.87 -4.64
N ALA A 53 0.45 -9.60 -4.43
CA ALA A 53 0.53 -8.56 -5.45
C ALA A 53 1.97 -8.04 -5.65
N GLU A 54 2.91 -8.96 -5.87
CA GLU A 54 4.27 -8.65 -6.27
C GLU A 54 4.38 -8.63 -7.79
N MET A 55 5.16 -7.70 -8.34
CA MET A 55 5.47 -7.67 -9.76
C MET A 55 6.59 -8.65 -10.09
N ASP A 56 6.42 -9.40 -11.17
CA ASP A 56 7.38 -10.39 -11.67
C ASP A 56 8.36 -9.80 -12.71
N TYR A 57 8.29 -8.51 -12.95
CA TYR A 57 9.03 -7.84 -14.03
C TYR A 57 10.37 -7.23 -13.59
N GLY A 58 10.76 -7.42 -12.33
CA GLY A 58 11.94 -6.81 -11.77
C GLY A 58 11.80 -5.29 -11.58
N LEU A 59 12.92 -4.60 -11.49
CA LEU A 59 12.97 -3.15 -11.35
C LEU A 59 13.13 -2.46 -12.71
N ALA A 60 12.49 -1.32 -12.88
CA ALA A 60 12.81 -0.45 -14.01
C ALA A 60 14.28 0.00 -13.92
N PRO A 61 15.04 0.02 -15.04
CA PRO A 61 16.46 0.35 -15.03
C PRO A 61 16.79 1.65 -14.28
N CYS A 62 16.01 2.70 -14.50
CA CYS A 62 16.20 3.99 -13.82
C CYS A 62 16.01 3.92 -12.29
N VAL A 63 15.20 2.98 -11.81
CA VAL A 63 15.03 2.74 -10.35
C VAL A 63 16.23 1.96 -9.82
N ALA A 64 16.70 0.95 -10.55
CA ALA A 64 17.88 0.18 -10.19
C ALA A 64 19.11 1.08 -10.10
N GLU A 65 19.36 1.92 -11.11
CA GLU A 65 20.44 2.91 -11.14
C GLU A 65 20.37 3.87 -9.94
N ALA A 66 19.18 4.39 -9.62
CA ALA A 66 19.02 5.30 -8.47
C ALA A 66 19.33 4.62 -7.12
N ILE A 67 18.98 3.33 -6.98
CA ILE A 67 19.28 2.54 -5.79
C ILE A 67 20.79 2.28 -5.70
N GLU A 68 21.44 1.89 -6.80
CA GLU A 68 22.88 1.66 -6.87
C GLU A 68 23.64 2.93 -6.49
N GLU A 69 23.31 4.06 -7.11
CA GLU A 69 23.92 5.36 -6.81
C GLU A 69 23.72 5.77 -5.32
N ALA A 70 22.53 5.55 -4.75
CA ALA A 70 22.29 5.82 -3.34
C ALA A 70 23.13 4.92 -2.42
N THR A 71 23.32 3.67 -2.80
CA THR A 71 24.12 2.69 -2.06
C THR A 71 25.61 3.04 -2.13
N GLU A 72 26.12 3.37 -3.30
CA GLU A 72 27.52 3.79 -3.50
C GLU A 72 27.87 5.05 -2.68
N ARG A 73 26.93 5.99 -2.59
CA ARG A 73 27.08 7.20 -1.76
C ARG A 73 26.92 6.94 -0.25
N GLY A 74 26.54 5.74 0.14
CA GLY A 74 26.22 5.43 1.54
C GLY A 74 25.00 6.16 2.08
N ALA A 75 24.05 6.54 1.21
CA ALA A 75 22.87 7.32 1.55
C ALA A 75 21.78 6.48 2.22
N LEU A 76 22.14 5.71 3.26
CA LEU A 76 21.25 4.78 3.98
C LEU A 76 20.83 5.29 5.37
N GLY A 77 21.04 6.57 5.63
CA GLY A 77 20.69 7.21 6.90
C GLY A 77 19.26 7.79 6.92
N TYR A 78 19.06 8.74 7.84
CA TYR A 78 17.81 9.47 7.92
C TYR A 78 17.56 10.29 6.66
N ILE A 79 16.31 10.34 6.23
CA ILE A 79 15.90 11.11 5.04
C ILE A 79 15.98 12.61 5.36
N PRO A 80 16.80 13.41 4.63
CA PRO A 80 16.88 14.85 4.80
C PRO A 80 15.57 15.54 4.42
N ASP A 81 15.27 16.69 5.05
CA ASP A 81 14.04 17.43 4.79
C ASP A 81 13.82 17.85 3.32
N PRO A 82 14.84 18.23 2.54
CA PRO A 82 14.65 18.50 1.11
C PRO A 82 14.09 17.29 0.35
N TRP A 83 14.55 16.09 0.66
CA TRP A 83 14.09 14.87 0.02
C TRP A 83 12.66 14.49 0.42
N LYS A 84 12.28 14.70 1.69
CA LYS A 84 10.88 14.52 2.11
C LYS A 84 9.94 15.43 1.32
N LYS A 85 10.34 16.69 1.10
CA LYS A 85 9.58 17.64 0.31
C LYS A 85 9.50 17.23 -1.16
N GLU A 86 10.57 16.66 -1.71
CA GLU A 86 10.59 16.20 -3.09
C GLU A 86 9.69 14.98 -3.30
N VAL A 87 9.72 14.02 -2.41
CA VAL A 87 8.80 12.87 -2.42
C VAL A 87 7.34 13.34 -2.38
N ALA A 88 7.03 14.31 -1.51
CA ALA A 88 5.68 14.86 -1.42
C ALA A 88 5.24 15.58 -2.71
N ARG A 89 6.14 16.36 -3.34
CA ARG A 89 5.87 17.03 -4.63
C ARG A 89 5.66 16.01 -5.75
N SER A 90 6.51 15.00 -5.83
CA SER A 90 6.40 13.93 -6.83
C SER A 90 5.08 13.17 -6.69
N CYS A 91 4.69 12.86 -5.46
CA CYS A 91 3.40 12.24 -5.18
C CYS A 91 2.22 13.14 -5.62
N ALA A 92 2.24 14.43 -5.27
CA ALA A 92 1.21 15.39 -5.69
C ALA A 92 1.14 15.50 -7.22
N ALA A 93 2.29 15.57 -7.89
CA ALA A 93 2.36 15.63 -9.35
C ALA A 93 1.77 14.36 -10.01
N TRP A 94 2.00 13.21 -9.40
CA TRP A 94 1.40 11.96 -9.87
C TRP A 94 -0.12 11.98 -9.73
N GLN A 95 -0.66 12.42 -8.60
CA GLN A 95 -2.10 12.45 -8.33
C GLN A 95 -2.87 13.39 -9.28
N ARG A 96 -2.24 14.47 -9.74
CA ARG A 96 -2.84 15.37 -10.76
C ARG A 96 -3.25 14.66 -12.04
N ARG A 97 -2.58 13.57 -12.40
CA ARG A 97 -2.94 12.74 -13.57
C ARG A 97 -4.35 12.16 -13.46
N TYR A 98 -4.84 11.99 -12.24
CA TYR A 98 -6.16 11.47 -11.92
C TYR A 98 -7.15 12.57 -11.51
N GLY A 99 -6.79 13.84 -11.74
CA GLY A 99 -7.65 14.98 -11.42
C GLY A 99 -7.65 15.38 -9.94
N TRP A 100 -6.76 14.80 -9.12
CA TRP A 100 -6.64 15.17 -7.71
C TRP A 100 -5.47 16.12 -7.48
N ASP A 101 -5.79 17.41 -7.22
CA ASP A 101 -4.80 18.44 -6.91
C ASP A 101 -4.62 18.55 -5.39
N VAL A 102 -3.73 17.74 -4.85
CA VAL A 102 -3.42 17.71 -3.42
C VAL A 102 -2.22 18.63 -3.12
N ASP A 103 -2.31 19.39 -2.03
CA ASP A 103 -1.19 20.19 -1.54
C ASP A 103 -0.04 19.29 -1.06
N PRO A 104 1.18 19.39 -1.60
CA PRO A 104 2.33 18.61 -1.14
C PRO A 104 2.61 18.73 0.36
N THR A 105 2.24 19.84 1.00
CA THR A 105 2.42 20.00 2.45
C THR A 105 1.52 19.11 3.29
N CYS A 106 0.45 18.58 2.70
CA CYS A 106 -0.47 17.63 3.32
C CYS A 106 -0.04 16.17 3.16
N ILE A 107 1.01 15.90 2.37
CA ILE A 107 1.49 14.55 2.11
C ILE A 107 2.55 14.16 3.12
N ARG A 108 2.38 12.98 3.71
CA ARG A 108 3.36 12.35 4.61
C ARG A 108 3.65 10.94 4.13
N PRO A 109 4.90 10.62 3.80
CA PRO A 109 5.27 9.25 3.43
C PRO A 109 5.20 8.33 4.65
N VAL A 110 4.68 7.15 4.42
CA VAL A 110 4.68 6.02 5.36
C VAL A 110 5.27 4.80 4.64
N PRO A 111 5.75 3.78 5.37
CA PRO A 111 6.38 2.61 4.76
C PRO A 111 5.49 1.86 3.78
N ASP A 112 4.21 1.73 4.11
CA ASP A 112 3.23 1.03 3.27
C ASP A 112 1.79 1.48 3.55
N VAL A 113 0.85 0.92 2.79
CA VAL A 113 -0.59 1.22 2.92
C VAL A 113 -1.15 0.75 4.26
N LEU A 114 -0.68 -0.36 4.81
CA LEU A 114 -1.17 -0.88 6.08
C LEU A 114 -0.78 0.02 7.25
N GLU A 115 0.43 0.56 7.26
CA GLU A 115 0.82 1.57 8.25
C GLU A 115 -0.09 2.81 8.19
N ALA A 116 -0.40 3.28 6.97
CA ALA A 116 -1.35 4.37 6.80
C ALA A 116 -2.74 4.01 7.33
N PHE A 117 -3.19 2.79 7.09
CA PHE A 117 -4.46 2.28 7.58
C PHE A 117 -4.49 2.16 9.11
N GLU A 118 -3.40 1.71 9.72
CA GLU A 118 -3.28 1.64 11.18
C GLU A 118 -3.32 3.02 11.83
N VAL A 119 -2.64 4.01 11.24
CA VAL A 119 -2.73 5.40 11.67
C VAL A 119 -4.18 5.91 11.56
N PHE A 120 -4.87 5.63 10.47
CA PHE A 120 -6.27 5.99 10.28
C PHE A 120 -7.17 5.36 11.36
N LEU A 121 -6.99 4.07 11.64
CA LEU A 121 -7.76 3.37 12.68
C LEU A 121 -7.53 3.96 14.06
N ARG A 122 -6.28 4.29 14.40
CA ARG A 122 -5.89 4.79 15.71
C ARG A 122 -6.30 6.24 15.94
N GLU A 123 -6.07 7.11 14.95
CA GLU A 123 -6.21 8.55 15.14
C GLU A 123 -7.58 9.07 14.72
N ILE A 124 -8.19 8.47 13.71
CA ILE A 124 -9.46 8.96 13.13
C ILE A 124 -10.63 8.09 13.59
N VAL A 125 -10.60 6.79 13.33
CA VAL A 125 -11.72 5.89 13.67
C VAL A 125 -11.82 5.70 15.18
N ARG A 126 -10.70 5.38 15.83
CA ARG A 126 -10.56 5.12 17.27
C ARG A 126 -11.31 3.87 17.75
N ALA A 127 -10.82 3.29 18.84
CA ALA A 127 -11.41 2.11 19.46
C ALA A 127 -12.89 2.34 19.86
N GLY A 128 -13.71 1.31 19.72
CA GLY A 128 -15.14 1.33 20.03
C GLY A 128 -16.04 1.84 18.91
N ASN A 129 -15.48 2.29 17.79
CA ASN A 129 -16.20 2.61 16.58
C ASN A 129 -16.13 1.44 15.57
N SER A 130 -16.82 1.62 14.45
CA SER A 130 -16.87 0.63 13.37
C SER A 130 -16.40 1.24 12.06
N ILE A 131 -15.93 0.40 11.17
CA ILE A 131 -15.70 0.75 9.75
C ILE A 131 -16.54 -0.14 8.86
N VAL A 132 -16.93 0.40 7.71
CA VAL A 132 -17.56 -0.37 6.64
C VAL A 132 -16.49 -0.85 5.69
N VAL A 133 -16.49 -2.15 5.39
CA VAL A 133 -15.57 -2.77 4.44
C VAL A 133 -16.37 -3.50 3.38
N PRO A 134 -16.40 -3.03 2.13
CA PRO A 134 -16.98 -3.79 1.02
C PRO A 134 -16.18 -5.08 0.78
N THR A 135 -16.88 -6.20 0.62
CA THR A 135 -16.27 -7.51 0.40
C THR A 135 -16.67 -8.11 -0.96
N PRO A 136 -15.76 -8.88 -1.62
CA PRO A 136 -14.46 -9.36 -1.11
C PRO A 136 -13.43 -8.23 -0.98
N ALA A 137 -12.60 -8.31 0.07
CA ALA A 137 -11.59 -7.31 0.37
C ALA A 137 -10.24 -7.96 0.69
N TYR A 138 -9.18 -7.17 0.65
CA TYR A 138 -7.86 -7.60 1.10
C TYR A 138 -7.90 -7.95 2.59
N MET A 139 -7.42 -9.13 2.94
CA MET A 139 -7.54 -9.73 4.28
C MET A 139 -7.17 -8.82 5.45
N PRO A 140 -6.10 -8.00 5.40
CA PRO A 140 -5.75 -7.09 6.48
C PRO A 140 -6.83 -6.06 6.79
N PHE A 141 -7.65 -5.64 5.82
CA PHE A 141 -8.76 -4.72 6.08
C PHE A 141 -9.85 -5.33 6.96
N LEU A 142 -9.92 -6.66 7.04
CA LEU A 142 -10.86 -7.38 7.90
C LEU A 142 -10.25 -7.74 9.27
N SER A 143 -8.94 -7.93 9.34
CA SER A 143 -8.27 -8.41 10.55
C SER A 143 -7.63 -7.30 11.39
N VAL A 144 -6.97 -6.34 10.75
CA VAL A 144 -6.22 -5.26 11.44
C VAL A 144 -7.11 -4.38 12.31
N PRO A 145 -8.34 -3.97 11.90
CA PRO A 145 -9.19 -3.12 12.73
C PRO A 145 -9.47 -3.70 14.11
N ARG A 146 -9.63 -5.01 14.20
CA ARG A 146 -9.89 -5.71 15.47
C ARG A 146 -8.76 -5.55 16.47
N LEU A 147 -7.50 -5.42 16.00
CA LEU A 147 -6.33 -5.18 16.85
C LEU A 147 -6.39 -3.79 17.52
N TYR A 148 -7.10 -2.87 16.90
CA TYR A 148 -7.33 -1.49 17.40
C TYR A 148 -8.67 -1.31 18.10
N GLY A 149 -9.42 -2.41 18.35
CA GLY A 149 -10.74 -2.35 18.98
C GLY A 149 -11.81 -1.69 18.09
N VAL A 150 -11.62 -1.74 16.79
CA VAL A 150 -12.56 -1.24 15.78
C VAL A 150 -13.34 -2.42 15.22
N GLU A 151 -14.66 -2.29 15.17
CA GLU A 151 -15.55 -3.28 14.57
C GLU A 151 -15.54 -3.16 13.04
N VAL A 152 -15.63 -4.30 12.36
CA VAL A 152 -15.72 -4.35 10.90
C VAL A 152 -17.14 -4.73 10.51
N LEU A 153 -17.79 -3.86 9.75
CA LEU A 153 -19.08 -4.11 9.12
C LEU A 153 -18.83 -4.50 7.66
N GLU A 154 -18.91 -5.80 7.40
CA GLU A 154 -18.70 -6.35 6.07
C GLU A 154 -19.96 -6.18 5.22
N ILE A 155 -19.85 -5.54 4.06
CA ILE A 155 -20.94 -5.36 3.11
C ILE A 155 -20.55 -6.03 1.80
N PRO A 156 -21.23 -7.12 1.39
CA PRO A 156 -20.94 -7.77 0.12
C PRO A 156 -21.15 -6.82 -1.06
N MET A 157 -20.21 -6.80 -1.98
CA MET A 157 -20.35 -6.09 -3.25
C MET A 157 -21.36 -6.83 -4.13
N LEU A 158 -22.03 -6.09 -5.00
CA LEU A 158 -22.94 -6.64 -5.99
C LEU A 158 -22.15 -7.11 -7.20
N CYS A 159 -22.44 -8.30 -7.69
CA CYS A 159 -21.92 -8.80 -8.96
C CYS A 159 -23.00 -8.61 -10.04
N ALA A 160 -22.82 -7.66 -10.92
CA ALA A 160 -23.69 -7.45 -12.05
C ALA A 160 -23.39 -8.50 -13.12
N GLY A 161 -24.11 -9.61 -13.12
CA GLY A 161 -23.92 -10.71 -14.06
C GLY A 161 -24.11 -12.10 -13.48
N ALA A 162 -24.43 -12.23 -12.21
CA ALA A 162 -24.67 -13.53 -11.54
C ALA A 162 -25.98 -14.22 -11.95
N GLY A 163 -26.57 -13.88 -13.07
CA GLY A 163 -27.78 -14.49 -13.63
C GLY A 163 -27.59 -14.79 -15.11
N GLU A 164 -27.47 -16.08 -15.41
CA GLU A 164 -27.60 -16.73 -16.74
C GLU A 164 -26.85 -16.11 -17.90
N SER A 165 -25.77 -16.74 -18.21
CA SER A 165 -24.88 -16.67 -19.37
C SER A 165 -23.54 -16.04 -19.16
N SER A 166 -22.62 -16.92 -18.87
CA SER A 166 -21.14 -16.82 -18.94
C SER A 166 -20.64 -16.02 -20.15
N GLY A 167 -20.48 -14.74 -19.97
CA GLY A 167 -19.90 -13.84 -20.96
C GLY A 167 -19.26 -12.64 -20.34
N ARG A 168 -18.08 -12.79 -19.79
CA ARG A 168 -16.99 -11.80 -19.71
C ARG A 168 -17.21 -10.38 -19.14
N ASN A 169 -18.21 -10.08 -18.35
CA ASN A 169 -18.26 -8.79 -17.64
C ASN A 169 -18.95 -8.96 -16.29
N ASP A 170 -18.35 -9.73 -15.37
CA ASP A 170 -18.71 -9.68 -13.96
C ASP A 170 -18.20 -8.35 -13.41
N GLU A 171 -19.01 -7.32 -13.50
CA GLU A 171 -18.71 -6.03 -12.91
C GLU A 171 -19.07 -6.05 -11.42
N TRP A 172 -18.10 -5.79 -10.56
CA TRP A 172 -18.29 -5.66 -9.13
C TRP A 172 -18.63 -4.23 -8.77
N LEU A 173 -19.80 -4.02 -8.18
CA LEU A 173 -20.33 -2.72 -7.80
C LEU A 173 -20.46 -2.62 -6.28
N PHE A 174 -20.25 -1.42 -5.76
CA PHE A 174 -20.56 -1.16 -4.35
C PHE A 174 -22.08 -1.14 -4.15
N ASP A 175 -22.55 -1.82 -3.11
CA ASP A 175 -23.93 -1.69 -2.63
C ASP A 175 -24.05 -0.41 -1.79
N PHE A 176 -24.26 0.71 -2.47
CA PHE A 176 -24.35 2.01 -1.81
C PHE A 176 -25.57 2.11 -0.88
N ASP A 177 -26.67 1.42 -1.18
CA ASP A 177 -27.85 1.41 -0.32
C ASP A 177 -27.56 0.69 1.00
N ALA A 178 -26.90 -0.46 0.94
CA ALA A 178 -26.48 -1.18 2.14
C ALA A 178 -25.41 -0.40 2.93
N ILE A 179 -24.48 0.27 2.26
CA ILE A 179 -23.48 1.15 2.88
C ILE A 179 -24.16 2.30 3.61
N GLU A 180 -25.11 2.98 2.96
CA GLU A 180 -25.87 4.09 3.57
C GLU A 180 -26.68 3.62 4.79
N GLN A 181 -27.33 2.47 4.68
CA GLN A 181 -28.05 1.87 5.80
C GLN A 181 -27.11 1.51 6.97
N ALA A 182 -25.91 1.00 6.70
CA ALA A 182 -24.92 0.71 7.71
C ALA A 182 -24.49 1.98 8.46
N PHE A 183 -24.28 3.08 7.75
CA PHE A 183 -23.97 4.37 8.37
C PHE A 183 -25.17 4.94 9.14
N ALA A 184 -26.39 4.84 8.62
CA ALA A 184 -27.59 5.32 9.29
C ALA A 184 -27.91 4.56 10.58
N ASN A 185 -27.71 3.25 10.58
CA ASN A 185 -28.11 2.37 11.69
C ASN A 185 -26.95 1.96 12.61
N GLY A 186 -25.71 1.95 12.12
CA GLY A 186 -24.55 1.38 12.79
C GLY A 186 -23.61 2.40 13.41
N TRP A 187 -23.61 3.64 12.92
CA TRP A 187 -22.69 4.64 13.42
C TRP A 187 -23.28 5.37 14.63
N ARG A 188 -23.37 4.67 15.75
CA ARG A 188 -23.47 5.35 17.04
C ARG A 188 -22.08 5.33 17.67
N PRO A 189 -21.45 6.50 17.95
CA PRO A 189 -20.25 6.51 18.75
C PRO A 189 -20.60 5.83 20.08
N LYS A 190 -20.07 4.63 20.31
CA LYS A 190 -20.10 4.06 21.65
C LYS A 190 -19.41 5.07 22.56
N PRO A 191 -20.01 5.44 23.69
CA PRO A 191 -19.30 6.28 24.65
C PRO A 191 -17.96 5.62 24.95
N PRO A 192 -16.86 6.38 25.11
CA PRO A 192 -15.55 5.84 25.34
C PRO A 192 -15.64 4.91 26.55
N THR A 193 -15.71 3.61 26.32
CA THR A 193 -15.37 2.66 27.36
C THR A 193 -13.94 3.01 27.72
N ARG A 194 -13.70 3.32 28.98
CA ARG A 194 -12.38 3.60 29.53
C ARG A 194 -11.44 2.53 29.01
N ALA A 195 -10.75 2.85 27.90
CA ALA A 195 -9.92 1.91 27.18
C ALA A 195 -8.80 1.50 28.12
N ALA A 196 -8.73 0.22 28.39
CA ALA A 196 -7.46 -0.35 28.80
C ALA A 196 -6.46 0.05 27.69
N PRO A 197 -5.27 0.55 28.04
CA PRO A 197 -4.26 0.89 27.06
C PRO A 197 -4.06 -0.33 26.16
N PRO A 198 -3.95 -0.16 24.84
CA PRO A 198 -3.78 -1.28 23.94
C PRO A 198 -2.58 -2.09 24.43
N SER A 199 -2.80 -3.37 24.69
CA SER A 199 -1.80 -4.30 25.20
C SER A 199 -0.62 -4.53 24.24
N CYS A 200 -0.64 -3.90 23.10
CA CYS A 200 0.46 -3.94 22.13
C CYS A 200 1.74 -3.21 22.60
N CYS A 201 1.69 -2.36 23.63
CA CYS A 201 2.92 -1.81 24.22
C CYS A 201 3.59 -2.73 25.25
N ALA A 202 2.93 -3.80 25.68
CA ALA A 202 3.43 -4.60 26.81
C ALA A 202 4.09 -5.93 26.43
N THR A 203 4.16 -6.32 25.17
CA THR A 203 4.76 -7.61 24.77
C THR A 203 5.68 -7.55 23.57
N ARG A 204 6.58 -6.55 23.54
CA ARG A 204 7.90 -6.81 22.96
C ARG A 204 8.84 -7.32 24.03
N THR A 205 8.51 -8.42 24.61
CA THR A 205 9.51 -9.24 25.27
C THR A 205 10.42 -9.76 24.16
N THR A 206 11.61 -9.23 24.14
CA THR A 206 12.77 -9.78 23.48
C THR A 206 12.82 -11.29 23.70
N ARG A 207 12.33 -12.06 22.74
CA ARG A 207 12.84 -13.41 22.57
C ARG A 207 14.22 -13.23 21.99
N SER A 208 15.22 -13.33 22.85
CA SER A 208 16.58 -13.60 22.44
C SER A 208 16.59 -14.78 21.49
N ALA A 209 16.75 -14.50 20.20
CA ALA A 209 17.18 -15.53 19.28
C ALA A 209 18.62 -15.89 19.69
N ARG A 210 18.78 -17.01 20.38
CA ARG A 210 20.02 -17.76 20.36
C ARG A 210 20.00 -18.49 19.01
N TYR A 211 20.82 -18.03 18.11
CA TYR A 211 21.76 -18.73 17.24
C TYR A 211 22.38 -17.71 16.32
#